data_93b1d5c761baef8c8b533cc2f569c247
#
_entry.id   93b1d5c761baef8c8b533cc2f569c247
#
_cell.length_a   1.000
_cell.length_b   1.000
_cell.length_c   1.000
_cell.angle_alpha   90.00
_cell.angle_beta   90.00
_cell.angle_gamma   90.00
#
_symmetry.space_group_name_H-M   'P 1'
#
loop_
_entity.id
_entity.type
_entity.pdbx_description
1 polymer ?
#
loop_
_entity_poly.entity_id
_entity_poly.type
_entity_poly.pdbx_seq_one_letter_code
_entity_poly.pdbx_strand_id
1 'polypeptide(L)'
;MSITYGAGLASWLEPDRVLELRDQHPAGHAGFGLEIDEADGVVTAARMRVGYMHRGAEKLFESRDYRQAMMLADRHDWLSAFHSELMIALALEQTMGITPPERATWSRMIVAEANRIAALLAFIAPVLDDEPRRSASACREAWLQAQEAATGMRVHAMYARLGGVAHPLDESAFDALRRAAELTEASWPSITEALEAYAESLAGLAVLTLEQAVAFGASGVVAHGSGLPLDMRRAQPYLAYEAVAEALPVLSGITCDGDARSRYLAMLPQVPASLACIREALDRLAGLDGAPVDVLLPKTVRAPEGTTMLSIEGPLGIMGCVLVSAGDVTPYRLRVRTASYNNAQAMQAALVGTPVERLGEAVMSFPFVVGDIDR
;
A
#
# COMPACT_ATOMS: atom_id res chain seq x y z
N MET A 1 -0.86 34.38 6.52
CA MET A 1 -2.32 34.22 6.35
C MET A 1 -2.57 32.73 6.35
N SER A 2 -3.63 32.26 7.04
CA SER A 2 -3.98 30.84 7.03
C SER A 2 -5.04 30.61 5.96
N ILE A 3 -4.81 29.65 5.07
CA ILE A 3 -5.69 29.31 3.96
C ILE A 3 -6.00 27.81 4.03
N THR A 4 -7.27 27.45 3.92
CA THR A 4 -7.70 26.06 3.87
C THR A 4 -7.90 25.62 2.43
N TYR A 5 -7.16 24.60 2.01
CA TYR A 5 -7.35 23.93 0.73
C TYR A 5 -8.21 22.67 0.93
N GLY A 6 -9.21 22.47 0.07
CA GLY A 6 -9.97 21.23 -0.01
C GLY A 6 -9.51 20.38 -1.18
N ALA A 7 -9.36 19.07 -0.97
CA ALA A 7 -8.99 18.12 -2.01
C ALA A 7 -10.10 17.07 -2.20
N GLY A 8 -10.26 16.58 -3.43
CA GLY A 8 -11.22 15.54 -3.77
C GLY A 8 -12.67 15.95 -3.50
N LEU A 9 -13.45 15.07 -2.84
CA LEU A 9 -14.86 15.29 -2.51
C LEU A 9 -15.09 16.25 -1.33
N ALA A 10 -14.11 17.08 -1.00
CA ALA A 10 -14.13 17.97 0.17
C ALA A 10 -14.97 19.26 -0.02
N SER A 11 -15.90 19.30 -1.00
CA SER A 11 -16.78 20.46 -1.23
C SER A 11 -17.62 20.89 -0.01
N TRP A 12 -17.90 19.95 0.89
CA TRP A 12 -18.61 20.20 2.15
C TRP A 12 -17.71 20.73 3.29
N LEU A 13 -16.39 20.84 3.06
CA LEU A 13 -15.45 21.47 4.00
C LEU A 13 -15.47 22.99 3.94
N GLU A 14 -16.19 23.58 2.98
CA GLU A 14 -16.16 25.01 2.68
C GLU A 14 -14.72 25.56 2.63
N PRO A 15 -13.84 24.98 1.81
CA PRO A 15 -12.45 25.39 1.73
C PRO A 15 -12.33 26.79 1.12
N ASP A 16 -11.31 27.54 1.53
CA ASP A 16 -10.98 28.82 0.90
C ASP A 16 -10.56 28.66 -0.56
N ARG A 17 -9.87 27.54 -0.84
CA ARG A 17 -9.37 27.17 -2.17
C ARG A 17 -9.47 25.67 -2.43
N VAL A 18 -9.50 25.28 -3.70
CA VAL A 18 -9.42 23.88 -4.12
C VAL A 18 -7.94 23.54 -4.37
N LEU A 19 -7.50 22.41 -3.83
CA LEU A 19 -6.19 21.87 -4.14
C LEU A 19 -6.27 21.15 -5.49
N GLU A 20 -5.56 21.67 -6.47
CA GLU A 20 -5.49 21.06 -7.80
C GLU A 20 -4.61 19.81 -7.77
N LEU A 21 -5.20 18.67 -8.05
CA LEU A 21 -4.54 17.38 -8.21
C LEU A 21 -4.79 16.87 -9.61
N ARG A 22 -3.86 16.08 -10.15
CA ARG A 22 -4.08 15.39 -11.43
C ARG A 22 -5.30 14.49 -11.35
N ASP A 23 -6.08 14.44 -12.43
CA ASP A 23 -7.24 13.56 -12.54
C ASP A 23 -6.91 12.12 -12.22
N GLN A 24 -7.78 11.46 -11.47
CA GLN A 24 -7.63 10.07 -11.02
C GLN A 24 -6.46 9.81 -10.05
N HIS A 25 -5.75 10.84 -9.57
CA HIS A 25 -4.74 10.62 -8.56
C HIS A 25 -5.37 10.16 -7.23
N PRO A 26 -4.84 9.11 -6.56
CA PRO A 26 -5.47 8.52 -5.37
C PRO A 26 -5.70 9.50 -4.21
N ALA A 27 -4.87 10.52 -4.06
CA ALA A 27 -5.06 11.58 -3.05
C ALA A 27 -6.39 12.33 -3.25
N GLY A 28 -6.93 12.37 -4.48
CA GLY A 28 -8.22 12.99 -4.80
C GLY A 28 -9.44 12.06 -4.69
N HIS A 29 -9.26 10.77 -4.40
CA HIS A 29 -10.38 9.81 -4.37
C HIS A 29 -11.32 9.96 -3.16
N ALA A 30 -10.88 10.67 -2.13
CA ALA A 30 -11.67 11.01 -0.95
C ALA A 30 -11.39 12.44 -0.51
N GLY A 31 -12.16 12.95 0.43
CA GLY A 31 -12.00 14.33 0.90
C GLY A 31 -11.02 14.47 2.05
N PHE A 32 -10.08 15.40 1.95
CA PHE A 32 -9.30 15.91 3.07
C PHE A 32 -9.13 17.43 2.94
N GLY A 33 -8.86 18.10 4.05
CA GLY A 33 -8.47 19.50 4.08
C GLY A 33 -6.97 19.64 4.33
N LEU A 34 -6.39 20.73 3.84
CA LEU A 34 -5.00 21.12 4.12
C LEU A 34 -4.98 22.59 4.52
N GLU A 35 -4.74 22.86 5.80
CA GLU A 35 -4.53 24.21 6.32
C GLU A 35 -3.08 24.61 6.09
N ILE A 36 -2.86 25.74 5.43
CA ILE A 36 -1.57 26.27 5.07
C ILE A 36 -1.42 27.68 5.67
N ASP A 37 -0.36 27.90 6.41
CA ASP A 37 0.13 29.25 6.66
C ASP A 37 1.18 29.58 5.60
N GLU A 38 1.07 30.76 5.00
CA GLU A 38 2.00 31.22 3.96
C GLU A 38 2.60 32.58 4.25
N ALA A 39 3.82 32.81 3.80
CA ALA A 39 4.47 34.10 3.72
C ALA A 39 5.21 34.19 2.38
N ASP A 40 5.02 35.29 1.66
CA ASP A 40 5.66 35.54 0.37
C ASP A 40 5.50 34.42 -0.68
N GLY A 41 4.34 33.75 -0.68
CA GLY A 41 4.02 32.65 -1.59
C GLY A 41 4.69 31.32 -1.24
N VAL A 42 5.26 31.20 -0.03
CA VAL A 42 5.91 29.98 0.46
C VAL A 42 5.18 29.46 1.70
N VAL A 43 5.01 28.15 1.79
CA VAL A 43 4.41 27.48 2.94
C VAL A 43 5.32 27.61 4.16
N THR A 44 4.80 28.15 5.25
CA THR A 44 5.50 28.28 6.53
C THR A 44 5.00 27.28 7.58
N ALA A 45 3.76 26.81 7.44
CA ALA A 45 3.22 25.70 8.21
C ALA A 45 2.14 24.96 7.40
N ALA A 46 2.00 23.67 7.60
CA ALA A 46 0.98 22.85 6.98
C ALA A 46 0.33 21.92 8.01
N ARG A 47 -0.99 21.79 7.95
CA ARG A 47 -1.75 20.87 8.80
C ARG A 47 -2.84 20.18 7.98
N MET A 48 -2.81 18.85 7.96
CA MET A 48 -3.83 18.06 7.28
C MET A 48 -5.05 17.87 8.20
N ARG A 49 -6.23 18.16 7.66
CA ARG A 49 -7.53 17.85 8.27
C ARG A 49 -8.05 16.54 7.68
N VAL A 50 -8.17 15.53 8.52
CA VAL A 50 -8.63 14.18 8.19
C VAL A 50 -9.74 13.76 9.16
N GLY A 51 -10.28 12.56 9.01
CA GLY A 51 -11.33 12.02 9.89
C GLY A 51 -12.70 11.95 9.23
N TYR A 52 -12.85 12.45 8.00
CA TYR A 52 -14.15 12.53 7.33
C TYR A 52 -14.70 11.16 6.89
N MET A 53 -13.84 10.17 6.73
CA MET A 53 -14.21 8.79 6.44
C MET A 53 -14.13 7.88 7.68
N HIS A 54 -13.92 8.45 8.88
CA HIS A 54 -13.81 7.66 10.09
C HIS A 54 -15.11 6.92 10.40
N ARG A 55 -15.02 5.60 10.58
CA ARG A 55 -16.16 4.70 10.84
C ARG A 55 -15.97 3.85 12.10
N GLY A 56 -14.96 4.15 12.90
CA GLY A 56 -14.65 3.39 14.11
C GLY A 56 -14.23 1.95 13.83
N ALA A 57 -13.48 1.69 12.76
CA ALA A 57 -13.10 0.34 12.33
C ALA A 57 -12.43 -0.46 13.45
N GLU A 58 -11.48 0.14 14.18
CA GLU A 58 -10.82 -0.53 15.30
C GLU A 58 -11.80 -0.92 16.43
N LYS A 59 -12.86 -0.14 16.66
CA LYS A 59 -13.89 -0.49 17.63
C LYS A 59 -14.82 -1.57 17.12
N LEU A 60 -15.09 -1.60 15.81
CA LEU A 60 -15.88 -2.66 15.19
C LEU A 60 -15.16 -4.01 15.25
N PHE A 61 -13.82 -4.05 15.15
CA PHE A 61 -13.06 -5.29 15.30
C PHE A 61 -13.33 -5.98 16.64
N GLU A 62 -13.48 -5.23 17.72
CA GLU A 62 -13.74 -5.78 19.06
C GLU A 62 -15.12 -6.47 19.17
N SER A 63 -16.05 -6.18 18.27
CA SER A 63 -17.40 -6.77 18.21
C SER A 63 -17.58 -7.82 17.11
N ARG A 64 -16.52 -8.19 16.40
CA ARG A 64 -16.52 -9.15 15.29
C ARG A 64 -15.67 -10.36 15.63
N ASP A 65 -16.08 -11.53 15.17
CA ASP A 65 -15.19 -12.69 15.25
C ASP A 65 -13.95 -12.46 14.37
N TYR A 66 -12.89 -13.24 14.59
CA TYR A 66 -11.62 -13.07 13.92
C TYR A 66 -11.71 -13.15 12.39
N ARG A 67 -12.60 -13.98 11.83
CA ARG A 67 -12.81 -14.07 10.37
C ARG A 67 -13.50 -12.82 9.82
N GLN A 68 -14.47 -12.30 10.55
CA GLN A 68 -15.15 -11.04 10.19
C GLN A 68 -14.23 -9.84 10.32
N ALA A 69 -13.32 -9.82 11.31
CA ALA A 69 -12.32 -8.78 11.47
C ALA A 69 -11.36 -8.71 10.27
N MET A 70 -10.93 -9.87 9.72
CA MET A 70 -10.13 -9.92 8.49
C MET A 70 -10.85 -9.24 7.32
N MET A 71 -12.14 -9.57 7.12
CA MET A 71 -12.94 -9.01 6.02
C MET A 71 -13.27 -7.54 6.21
N LEU A 72 -13.27 -7.04 7.45
CA LEU A 72 -13.45 -5.62 7.73
C LEU A 72 -12.17 -4.83 7.47
N ALA A 73 -11.00 -5.43 7.71
CA ALA A 73 -9.70 -4.78 7.61
C ALA A 73 -9.36 -4.32 6.19
N ASP A 74 -9.84 -5.01 5.15
CA ASP A 74 -9.55 -4.66 3.75
C ASP A 74 -10.32 -3.44 3.24
N ARG A 75 -11.26 -2.88 4.04
CA ARG A 75 -12.20 -1.84 3.61
C ARG A 75 -11.73 -0.40 3.85
N HIS A 76 -10.64 -0.19 4.53
CA HIS A 76 -10.11 1.17 4.77
C HIS A 76 -9.00 1.57 3.80
N ASP A 77 -8.13 0.65 3.38
CA ASP A 77 -7.13 0.88 2.34
C ASP A 77 -7.52 0.14 1.05
N TRP A 78 -8.21 0.82 0.15
CA TRP A 78 -8.68 0.22 -1.11
C TRP A 78 -7.59 0.03 -2.17
N LEU A 79 -6.37 0.56 -1.97
CA LEU A 79 -5.22 0.29 -2.82
C LEU A 79 -4.38 -0.88 -2.31
N SER A 80 -4.36 -1.10 -0.99
CA SER A 80 -3.63 -2.19 -0.34
C SER A 80 -4.58 -3.20 0.31
N ALA A 81 -5.77 -3.38 -0.25
CA ALA A 81 -6.86 -4.14 0.35
C ALA A 81 -6.43 -5.57 0.72
N PHE A 82 -5.75 -6.27 -0.19
CA PHE A 82 -5.25 -7.61 0.09
C PHE A 82 -4.20 -7.65 1.20
N HIS A 83 -3.32 -6.66 1.26
CA HIS A 83 -2.31 -6.58 2.34
C HIS A 83 -2.97 -6.38 3.71
N SER A 84 -4.08 -5.66 3.78
CA SER A 84 -4.82 -5.45 5.03
C SER A 84 -5.41 -6.76 5.56
N GLU A 85 -6.05 -7.57 4.71
CA GLU A 85 -6.56 -8.88 5.14
C GLU A 85 -5.43 -9.87 5.45
N LEU A 86 -4.37 -9.88 4.64
CA LEU A 86 -3.19 -10.72 4.85
C LEU A 86 -2.53 -10.44 6.20
N MET A 87 -2.35 -9.18 6.55
CA MET A 87 -1.78 -8.76 7.84
C MET A 87 -2.53 -9.37 9.02
N ILE A 88 -3.86 -9.31 9.00
CA ILE A 88 -4.68 -9.88 10.08
C ILE A 88 -4.61 -11.41 10.08
N ALA A 89 -4.60 -12.03 8.88
CA ALA A 89 -4.45 -13.48 8.76
C ALA A 89 -3.14 -13.96 9.41
N LEU A 90 -2.02 -13.33 9.05
CA LEU A 90 -0.70 -13.66 9.58
C LEU A 90 -0.59 -13.43 11.10
N ALA A 91 -1.17 -12.34 11.61
CA ALA A 91 -1.19 -12.07 13.05
C ALA A 91 -1.99 -13.13 13.83
N LEU A 92 -3.13 -13.55 13.31
CA LEU A 92 -3.93 -14.62 13.90
C LEU A 92 -3.23 -15.97 13.84
N GLU A 93 -2.61 -16.30 12.70
CA GLU A 93 -1.84 -17.53 12.51
C GLU A 93 -0.67 -17.60 13.50
N GLN A 94 0.07 -16.49 13.66
CA GLN A 94 1.13 -16.39 14.65
C GLN A 94 0.59 -16.57 16.08
N THR A 95 -0.53 -15.92 16.43
CA THR A 95 -1.15 -16.01 17.76
C THR A 95 -1.58 -17.44 18.08
N MET A 96 -2.07 -18.17 17.07
CA MET A 96 -2.67 -19.51 17.23
C MET A 96 -1.68 -20.65 16.92
N GLY A 97 -0.45 -20.35 16.47
CA GLY A 97 0.52 -21.36 16.05
C GLY A 97 0.06 -22.13 14.80
N ILE A 98 -0.68 -21.50 13.91
CA ILE A 98 -1.16 -22.11 12.66
C ILE A 98 -0.15 -21.87 11.57
N THR A 99 0.26 -22.93 10.86
CA THR A 99 1.13 -22.84 9.68
C THR A 99 0.30 -23.16 8.44
N PRO A 100 0.06 -22.19 7.55
CA PRO A 100 -0.61 -22.43 6.28
C PRO A 100 0.19 -23.39 5.39
N PRO A 101 -0.48 -24.16 4.50
CA PRO A 101 0.21 -24.95 3.50
C PRO A 101 1.10 -24.12 2.57
N GLU A 102 2.15 -24.73 2.05
CA GLU A 102 3.11 -24.06 1.16
C GLU A 102 2.40 -23.46 -0.09
N ARG A 103 1.45 -24.20 -0.68
CA ARG A 103 0.66 -23.71 -1.82
C ARG A 103 -0.10 -22.42 -1.48
N ALA A 104 -0.66 -22.31 -0.28
CA ALA A 104 -1.33 -21.09 0.17
C ALA A 104 -0.35 -19.93 0.36
N THR A 105 0.85 -20.21 0.89
CA THR A 105 1.90 -19.22 1.09
C THR A 105 2.32 -18.55 -0.22
N TRP A 106 2.59 -19.36 -1.26
CA TRP A 106 2.93 -18.87 -2.60
C TRP A 106 1.76 -18.14 -3.27
N SER A 107 0.53 -18.67 -3.15
CA SER A 107 -0.67 -18.01 -3.69
C SER A 107 -0.91 -16.64 -3.07
N ARG A 108 -0.75 -16.51 -1.75
CA ARG A 108 -0.83 -15.21 -1.05
C ARG A 108 0.23 -14.23 -1.53
N MET A 109 1.45 -14.70 -1.78
CA MET A 109 2.54 -13.84 -2.26
C MET A 109 2.26 -13.31 -3.67
N ILE A 110 1.73 -14.13 -4.58
CA ILE A 110 1.31 -13.68 -5.91
C ILE A 110 0.27 -12.56 -5.81
N VAL A 111 -0.79 -12.77 -5.04
CA VAL A 111 -1.86 -11.75 -4.91
C VAL A 111 -1.34 -10.48 -4.24
N ALA A 112 -0.45 -10.59 -3.24
CA ALA A 112 0.17 -9.44 -2.59
C ALA A 112 1.02 -8.61 -3.59
N GLU A 113 1.88 -9.26 -4.37
CA GLU A 113 2.73 -8.54 -5.32
C GLU A 113 1.94 -8.01 -6.53
N ALA A 114 0.89 -8.71 -7.00
CA ALA A 114 -0.05 -8.19 -8.00
C ALA A 114 -0.78 -6.93 -7.49
N ASN A 115 -1.26 -6.95 -6.25
CA ASN A 115 -1.88 -5.80 -5.61
C ASN A 115 -0.88 -4.63 -5.44
N ARG A 116 0.40 -4.92 -5.11
CA ARG A 116 1.47 -3.91 -5.03
C ARG A 116 1.68 -3.20 -6.36
N ILE A 117 1.82 -3.95 -7.47
CA ILE A 117 1.99 -3.35 -8.81
C ILE A 117 0.79 -2.48 -9.14
N ALA A 118 -0.44 -2.98 -8.96
CA ALA A 118 -1.65 -2.21 -9.24
C ALA A 118 -1.75 -0.93 -8.40
N ALA A 119 -1.32 -0.97 -7.14
CA ALA A 119 -1.29 0.19 -6.24
C ALA A 119 -0.26 1.24 -6.69
N LEU A 120 0.97 0.82 -7.00
CA LEU A 120 2.02 1.73 -7.47
C LEU A 120 1.63 2.42 -8.78
N LEU A 121 1.09 1.64 -9.73
CA LEU A 121 0.61 2.19 -11.01
C LEU A 121 -0.54 3.19 -10.82
N ALA A 122 -1.34 3.08 -9.75
CA ALA A 122 -2.36 4.07 -9.43
C ALA A 122 -1.77 5.46 -9.07
N PHE A 123 -0.56 5.52 -8.53
CA PHE A 123 0.16 6.78 -8.27
C PHE A 123 1.01 7.23 -9.45
N ILE A 124 1.53 6.32 -10.25
CA ILE A 124 2.38 6.62 -11.40
C ILE A 124 1.55 7.12 -12.59
N ALA A 125 0.51 6.40 -13.00
CA ALA A 125 -0.24 6.72 -14.22
C ALA A 125 -0.81 8.16 -14.26
N PRO A 126 -1.39 8.72 -13.18
CA PRO A 126 -1.99 10.05 -13.22
C PRO A 126 -0.99 11.19 -13.46
N VAL A 127 0.27 11.00 -13.08
CA VAL A 127 1.30 12.04 -13.21
C VAL A 127 2.00 12.04 -14.56
N LEU A 128 1.80 10.99 -15.34
CA LEU A 128 2.29 10.89 -16.71
C LEU A 128 1.30 11.52 -17.71
N ASP A 129 1.78 11.78 -18.89
CA ASP A 129 0.98 12.30 -19.99
C ASP A 129 1.00 11.32 -21.18
N ASP A 130 0.11 11.49 -22.14
CA ASP A 130 0.03 10.80 -23.44
C ASP A 130 0.12 9.25 -23.36
N GLU A 131 0.98 8.64 -24.19
CA GLU A 131 1.11 7.20 -24.31
C GLU A 131 1.63 6.52 -23.04
N PRO A 132 2.65 7.03 -22.33
CA PRO A 132 3.07 6.46 -21.06
C PRO A 132 1.94 6.39 -20.01
N ARG A 133 1.07 7.40 -19.93
CA ARG A 133 -0.13 7.38 -19.07
C ARG A 133 -1.10 6.27 -19.48
N ARG A 134 -1.37 6.13 -20.79
CA ARG A 134 -2.25 5.08 -21.29
C ARG A 134 -1.68 3.69 -21.00
N SER A 135 -0.39 3.50 -21.24
CA SER A 135 0.32 2.24 -20.98
C SER A 135 0.30 1.88 -19.50
N ALA A 136 0.63 2.80 -18.60
CA ALA A 136 0.57 2.58 -17.16
C ALA A 136 -0.85 2.26 -16.67
N SER A 137 -1.87 2.93 -17.22
CA SER A 137 -3.28 2.66 -16.92
C SER A 137 -3.72 1.29 -17.43
N ALA A 138 -3.29 0.89 -18.62
CA ALA A 138 -3.57 -0.43 -19.20
C ALA A 138 -2.90 -1.54 -18.37
N CYS A 139 -1.64 -1.35 -17.95
CA CYS A 139 -0.97 -2.28 -17.05
C CYS A 139 -1.73 -2.42 -15.73
N ARG A 140 -2.13 -1.30 -15.11
CA ARG A 140 -2.93 -1.34 -13.88
C ARG A 140 -4.23 -2.12 -14.07
N GLU A 141 -4.95 -1.87 -15.17
CA GLU A 141 -6.18 -2.58 -15.50
C GLU A 141 -5.94 -4.10 -15.66
N ALA A 142 -4.87 -4.50 -16.32
CA ALA A 142 -4.51 -5.90 -16.48
C ALA A 142 -4.25 -6.58 -15.12
N TRP A 143 -3.61 -5.90 -14.17
CA TRP A 143 -3.41 -6.43 -12.82
C TRP A 143 -4.71 -6.52 -12.01
N LEU A 144 -5.66 -5.59 -12.18
CA LEU A 144 -6.98 -5.69 -11.57
C LEU A 144 -7.79 -6.86 -12.14
N GLN A 145 -7.69 -7.12 -13.45
CA GLN A 145 -8.30 -8.29 -14.10
C GLN A 145 -7.64 -9.60 -13.62
N ALA A 146 -6.32 -9.61 -13.48
CA ALA A 146 -5.60 -10.77 -12.94
C ALA A 146 -6.00 -11.04 -11.48
N GLN A 147 -6.17 -10.01 -10.66
CA GLN A 147 -6.68 -10.15 -9.30
C GLN A 147 -8.12 -10.69 -9.28
N GLU A 148 -8.99 -10.21 -10.18
CA GLU A 148 -10.36 -10.70 -10.32
C GLU A 148 -10.38 -12.18 -10.74
N ALA A 149 -9.56 -12.59 -11.69
CA ALA A 149 -9.42 -13.99 -12.09
C ALA A 149 -8.91 -14.87 -10.94
N ALA A 150 -7.96 -14.36 -10.16
CA ALA A 150 -7.35 -15.09 -9.04
C ALA A 150 -8.25 -15.18 -7.79
N THR A 151 -9.12 -14.20 -7.54
CA THR A 151 -9.83 -14.05 -6.26
C THR A 151 -11.34 -13.92 -6.39
N GLY A 152 -11.85 -13.69 -7.61
CA GLY A 152 -13.23 -13.34 -7.88
C GLY A 152 -13.58 -11.86 -7.69
N MET A 153 -12.62 -11.02 -7.27
CA MET A 153 -12.86 -9.61 -6.92
C MET A 153 -11.75 -8.70 -7.46
N ARG A 154 -12.13 -7.55 -8.01
CA ARG A 154 -11.17 -6.59 -8.59
C ARG A 154 -10.36 -5.80 -7.56
N VAL A 155 -10.93 -5.49 -6.40
CA VAL A 155 -10.31 -4.61 -5.40
C VAL A 155 -10.23 -5.29 -4.04
N HIS A 156 -11.37 -5.67 -3.47
CA HIS A 156 -11.46 -6.30 -2.17
C HIS A 156 -11.39 -7.82 -2.34
N ALA A 157 -10.18 -8.37 -2.30
CA ALA A 157 -9.92 -9.74 -2.69
C ALA A 157 -10.67 -10.78 -1.85
N MET A 158 -10.75 -10.57 -0.52
CA MET A 158 -11.32 -11.54 0.42
C MET A 158 -10.84 -12.96 0.15
N TYR A 159 -9.57 -13.09 -0.21
CA TYR A 159 -8.94 -14.32 -0.67
C TYR A 159 -8.12 -15.00 0.42
N ALA A 160 -7.40 -14.23 1.25
CA ALA A 160 -6.73 -14.79 2.42
C ALA A 160 -7.77 -15.34 3.40
N ARG A 161 -7.48 -16.51 3.97
CA ARG A 161 -8.26 -17.16 5.01
C ARG A 161 -7.34 -17.49 6.17
N LEU A 162 -7.86 -17.53 7.36
CA LEU A 162 -7.11 -18.07 8.49
C LEU A 162 -6.69 -19.50 8.20
N GLY A 163 -5.37 -19.72 8.14
CA GLY A 163 -4.77 -21.02 7.81
C GLY A 163 -4.64 -21.31 6.33
N GLY A 164 -4.85 -20.33 5.41
CA GLY A 164 -4.68 -20.57 3.98
C GLY A 164 -5.33 -19.54 3.08
N VAL A 165 -5.92 -20.00 1.97
CA VAL A 165 -6.64 -19.18 0.98
C VAL A 165 -8.00 -19.77 0.66
N ALA A 166 -8.87 -18.96 0.03
CA ALA A 166 -10.26 -19.34 -0.24
C ALA A 166 -10.39 -20.54 -1.20
N HIS A 167 -9.53 -20.61 -2.19
CA HIS A 167 -9.48 -21.64 -3.22
C HIS A 167 -8.11 -21.63 -3.91
N PRO A 168 -7.70 -22.71 -4.58
CA PRO A 168 -6.47 -22.71 -5.38
C PRO A 168 -6.60 -21.76 -6.58
N LEU A 169 -5.49 -21.18 -7.01
CA LEU A 169 -5.42 -20.50 -8.30
C LEU A 169 -5.59 -21.53 -9.41
N ASP A 170 -6.43 -21.22 -10.40
CA ASP A 170 -6.69 -22.04 -11.57
C ASP A 170 -5.94 -21.55 -12.81
N GLU A 171 -6.06 -22.26 -13.92
CA GLU A 171 -5.39 -21.92 -15.18
C GLU A 171 -5.80 -20.54 -15.72
N SER A 172 -7.05 -20.14 -15.53
CA SER A 172 -7.53 -18.80 -15.91
C SER A 172 -6.81 -17.69 -15.14
N ALA A 173 -6.59 -17.89 -13.83
CA ALA A 173 -5.82 -16.98 -12.99
C ALA A 173 -4.35 -16.93 -13.43
N PHE A 174 -3.73 -18.09 -13.68
CA PHE A 174 -2.35 -18.14 -14.17
C PHE A 174 -2.17 -17.41 -15.50
N ASP A 175 -3.08 -17.61 -16.45
CA ASP A 175 -3.05 -16.93 -17.74
C ASP A 175 -3.24 -15.41 -17.61
N ALA A 176 -4.13 -14.98 -16.75
CA ALA A 176 -4.34 -13.54 -16.51
C ALA A 176 -3.11 -12.88 -15.85
N LEU A 177 -2.48 -13.56 -14.89
CA LEU A 177 -1.24 -13.10 -14.24
C LEU A 177 -0.08 -13.01 -15.23
N ARG A 178 0.12 -14.03 -16.08
CA ARG A 178 1.16 -14.02 -17.13
C ARG A 178 0.95 -12.87 -18.12
N ARG A 179 -0.27 -12.68 -18.63
CA ARG A 179 -0.60 -11.57 -19.55
C ARG A 179 -0.36 -10.20 -18.91
N ALA A 180 -0.72 -10.01 -17.64
CA ALA A 180 -0.47 -8.77 -16.92
C ALA A 180 1.02 -8.50 -16.75
N ALA A 181 1.81 -9.55 -16.46
CA ALA A 181 3.26 -9.45 -16.34
C ALA A 181 3.90 -9.09 -17.68
N GLU A 182 3.58 -9.79 -18.76
CA GLU A 182 4.10 -9.54 -20.11
C GLU A 182 3.79 -8.12 -20.59
N LEU A 183 2.54 -7.65 -20.41
CA LEU A 183 2.15 -6.29 -20.75
C LEU A 183 2.95 -5.25 -19.96
N THR A 184 3.13 -5.49 -18.66
CA THR A 184 3.87 -4.56 -17.79
C THR A 184 5.34 -4.51 -18.19
N GLU A 185 5.97 -5.66 -18.46
CA GLU A 185 7.36 -5.71 -18.90
C GLU A 185 7.59 -5.00 -20.24
N ALA A 186 6.69 -5.21 -21.19
CA ALA A 186 6.77 -4.54 -22.48
C ALA A 186 6.60 -3.02 -22.39
N SER A 187 5.78 -2.54 -21.43
CA SER A 187 5.47 -1.12 -21.26
C SER A 187 6.43 -0.40 -20.30
N TRP A 188 7.12 -1.14 -19.42
CA TRP A 188 7.88 -0.58 -18.31
C TRP A 188 9.00 0.37 -18.72
N PRO A 189 9.79 0.13 -19.79
CA PRO A 189 10.83 1.06 -20.23
C PRO A 189 10.29 2.46 -20.54
N SER A 190 9.18 2.56 -21.29
CA SER A 190 8.62 3.87 -21.63
C SER A 190 7.95 4.56 -20.43
N ILE A 191 7.35 3.80 -19.52
CA ILE A 191 6.80 4.32 -18.26
C ILE A 191 7.92 4.87 -17.38
N THR A 192 9.04 4.16 -17.28
CA THR A 192 10.22 4.57 -16.51
C THR A 192 10.81 5.87 -17.05
N GLU A 193 11.08 5.94 -18.36
CA GLU A 193 11.62 7.16 -19.00
C GLU A 193 10.72 8.37 -18.75
N ALA A 194 9.41 8.21 -18.91
CA ALA A 194 8.47 9.30 -18.69
C ALA A 194 8.38 9.70 -17.21
N LEU A 195 8.43 8.74 -16.28
CA LEU A 195 8.41 9.04 -14.84
C LEU A 195 9.70 9.71 -14.38
N GLU A 196 10.86 9.30 -14.88
CA GLU A 196 12.14 9.94 -14.62
C GLU A 196 12.13 11.41 -15.12
N ALA A 197 11.65 11.63 -16.35
CA ALA A 197 11.53 12.98 -16.90
C ALA A 197 10.58 13.88 -16.08
N TYR A 198 9.44 13.35 -15.65
CA TYR A 198 8.52 14.06 -14.75
C TYR A 198 9.18 14.34 -13.40
N ALA A 199 9.82 13.35 -12.79
CA ALA A 199 10.45 13.46 -11.48
C ALA A 199 11.54 14.53 -11.45
N GLU A 200 12.35 14.67 -12.52
CA GLU A 200 13.39 15.72 -12.61
C GLU A 200 12.81 17.13 -12.43
N SER A 201 11.59 17.38 -12.89
CA SER A 201 10.92 18.68 -12.68
C SER A 201 10.57 18.97 -11.21
N LEU A 202 10.63 17.95 -10.34
CA LEU A 202 10.25 17.99 -8.94
C LEU A 202 11.46 18.02 -8.00
N ALA A 203 12.68 18.18 -8.53
CA ALA A 203 13.89 18.24 -7.72
C ALA A 203 13.83 19.39 -6.69
N GLY A 204 14.13 19.08 -5.44
CA GLY A 204 14.10 20.03 -4.32
C GLY A 204 12.70 20.39 -3.79
N LEU A 205 11.62 19.82 -4.35
CA LEU A 205 10.25 20.10 -3.93
C LEU A 205 9.86 19.23 -2.72
N ALA A 206 9.29 19.85 -1.68
CA ALA A 206 8.76 19.18 -0.48
C ALA A 206 9.76 18.19 0.14
N VAL A 207 10.89 18.71 0.60
CA VAL A 207 12.00 17.93 1.15
C VAL A 207 11.66 17.39 2.54
N LEU A 208 11.75 16.08 2.70
CA LEU A 208 11.65 15.37 3.97
C LEU A 208 13.03 14.81 4.33
N THR A 209 13.66 15.34 5.38
CA THR A 209 14.97 14.84 5.80
C THR A 209 14.88 13.41 6.38
N LEU A 210 16.00 12.67 6.39
CA LEU A 210 16.06 11.36 7.03
C LEU A 210 15.63 11.41 8.51
N GLU A 211 16.07 12.44 9.24
CA GLU A 211 15.70 12.63 10.64
C GLU A 211 14.18 12.80 10.79
N GLN A 212 13.55 13.62 9.95
CA GLN A 212 12.11 13.80 9.93
C GLN A 212 11.39 12.50 9.53
N ALA A 213 11.87 11.79 8.51
CA ALA A 213 11.29 10.51 8.08
C ALA A 213 11.27 9.49 9.23
N VAL A 214 12.36 9.40 9.99
CA VAL A 214 12.45 8.54 11.19
C VAL A 214 11.53 9.05 12.31
N ALA A 215 11.54 10.34 12.61
CA ALA A 215 10.73 10.93 13.69
C ALA A 215 9.21 10.73 13.48
N PHE A 216 8.73 10.85 12.25
CA PHE A 216 7.32 10.61 11.89
C PHE A 216 7.00 9.12 11.65
N GLY A 217 8.00 8.25 11.63
CA GLY A 217 7.81 6.84 11.28
C GLY A 217 7.35 6.65 9.85
N ALA A 218 7.81 7.49 8.92
CA ALA A 218 7.55 7.31 7.49
C ALA A 218 8.09 5.97 7.01
N SER A 219 7.48 5.41 5.98
CA SER A 219 7.87 4.09 5.46
C SER A 219 7.62 3.99 3.95
N GLY A 220 8.02 2.88 3.35
CA GLY A 220 7.90 2.65 1.91
C GLY A 220 8.67 3.70 1.11
N VAL A 221 8.16 4.06 -0.07
CA VAL A 221 8.84 4.97 -0.99
C VAL A 221 9.09 6.37 -0.40
N VAL A 222 8.28 6.80 0.57
CA VAL A 222 8.50 8.08 1.28
C VAL A 222 9.79 8.02 2.09
N ALA A 223 9.98 6.96 2.86
CA ALA A 223 11.20 6.75 3.66
C ALA A 223 12.41 6.44 2.77
N HIS A 224 12.22 5.64 1.71
CA HIS A 224 13.29 5.32 0.76
C HIS A 224 13.83 6.59 0.08
N GLY A 225 12.94 7.49 -0.36
CA GLY A 225 13.33 8.78 -0.94
C GLY A 225 14.11 9.68 0.02
N SER A 226 13.96 9.48 1.34
CA SER A 226 14.72 10.17 2.40
C SER A 226 15.96 9.42 2.87
N GLY A 227 16.32 8.28 2.22
CA GLY A 227 17.53 7.51 2.53
C GLY A 227 17.37 6.47 3.64
N LEU A 228 16.14 6.08 4.03
CA LEU A 228 15.87 4.97 4.96
C LEU A 228 15.52 3.69 4.17
N PRO A 229 16.45 2.75 3.97
CA PRO A 229 16.25 1.57 3.12
C PRO A 229 15.57 0.43 3.87
N LEU A 230 14.48 0.72 4.59
CA LEU A 230 13.73 -0.28 5.37
C LEU A 230 12.64 -0.92 4.53
N ASP A 231 12.69 -2.24 4.37
CA ASP A 231 11.67 -3.07 3.72
C ASP A 231 11.42 -4.30 4.60
N MET A 232 10.19 -4.47 5.07
CA MET A 232 9.81 -5.56 5.98
C MET A 232 9.91 -6.94 5.34
N ARG A 233 9.85 -7.04 4.01
CA ARG A 233 10.07 -8.30 3.29
C ARG A 233 11.50 -8.84 3.48
N ARG A 234 12.47 -7.93 3.73
CA ARG A 234 13.87 -8.28 4.06
C ARG A 234 14.13 -8.28 5.56
N ALA A 235 13.65 -7.27 6.29
CA ALA A 235 13.98 -7.07 7.69
C ALA A 235 13.31 -8.10 8.61
N GLN A 236 12.10 -8.51 8.29
CA GLN A 236 11.32 -9.54 9.00
C GLN A 236 10.53 -10.37 7.98
N PRO A 237 11.19 -11.29 7.27
CA PRO A 237 10.54 -12.05 6.19
C PRO A 237 9.29 -12.78 6.66
N TYR A 238 8.26 -12.72 5.85
CA TYR A 238 6.98 -13.41 6.02
C TYR A 238 6.59 -14.07 4.70
N LEU A 239 5.59 -14.93 4.68
CA LEU A 239 5.28 -15.78 3.51
C LEU A 239 6.54 -16.50 2.99
N ALA A 240 6.82 -16.36 1.69
CA ALA A 240 8.01 -16.94 1.05
C ALA A 240 9.08 -15.91 0.67
N TYR A 241 9.05 -14.68 1.25
CA TYR A 241 9.99 -13.62 0.85
C TYR A 241 11.46 -13.94 1.14
N GLU A 242 11.75 -14.79 2.13
CA GLU A 242 13.11 -15.25 2.37
C GLU A 242 13.65 -16.06 1.17
N ALA A 243 12.80 -16.89 0.55
CA ALA A 243 13.17 -17.70 -0.60
C ALA A 243 13.39 -16.88 -1.89
N VAL A 244 12.83 -15.66 -1.96
CA VAL A 244 12.95 -14.75 -3.11
C VAL A 244 13.70 -13.46 -2.77
N ALA A 245 14.53 -13.49 -1.72
CA ALA A 245 15.23 -12.30 -1.23
C ALA A 245 16.06 -11.59 -2.32
N GLU A 246 16.63 -12.32 -3.27
CA GLU A 246 17.40 -11.75 -4.40
C GLU A 246 16.52 -10.95 -5.38
N ALA A 247 15.23 -11.28 -5.47
CA ALA A 247 14.27 -10.57 -6.34
C ALA A 247 13.77 -9.25 -5.74
N LEU A 248 13.89 -9.07 -4.42
CA LEU A 248 13.42 -7.86 -3.74
C LEU A 248 14.21 -6.62 -4.16
N PRO A 249 13.59 -5.42 -4.16
CA PRO A 249 14.23 -4.22 -4.68
C PRO A 249 15.52 -3.90 -3.94
N VAL A 250 16.55 -3.54 -4.71
CA VAL A 250 17.79 -3.01 -4.17
C VAL A 250 17.63 -1.51 -4.01
N LEU A 251 17.58 -1.04 -2.77
CA LEU A 251 17.35 0.36 -2.43
C LEU A 251 18.65 1.18 -2.34
N SER A 252 19.81 0.53 -2.47
CA SER A 252 21.11 1.21 -2.54
C SER A 252 21.31 1.83 -3.93
N GLY A 253 21.73 3.10 -3.98
CA GLY A 253 21.98 3.83 -5.23
C GLY A 253 20.75 4.56 -5.80
N ILE A 254 19.60 4.51 -5.13
CA ILE A 254 18.47 5.39 -5.45
C ILE A 254 18.80 6.79 -4.97
N THR A 255 18.43 7.82 -5.76
CA THR A 255 18.48 9.22 -5.32
C THR A 255 17.65 9.36 -4.04
N CYS A 256 18.24 9.91 -2.99
CA CYS A 256 17.61 10.01 -1.68
C CYS A 256 17.77 11.43 -1.07
N ASP A 257 17.49 12.45 -1.88
CA ASP A 257 17.52 13.86 -1.46
C ASP A 257 16.33 14.24 -0.57
N GLY A 258 15.40 13.31 -0.34
CA GLY A 258 14.20 13.50 0.47
C GLY A 258 13.07 14.26 -0.23
N ASP A 259 13.26 14.66 -1.48
CA ASP A 259 12.35 15.47 -2.27
C ASP A 259 11.28 14.65 -3.02
N ALA A 260 10.39 15.32 -3.72
CA ALA A 260 9.36 14.69 -4.52
C ALA A 260 9.94 13.83 -5.66
N ARG A 261 11.08 14.25 -6.26
CA ARG A 261 11.83 13.46 -7.24
C ARG A 261 12.23 12.11 -6.67
N SER A 262 12.89 12.13 -5.52
CA SER A 262 13.38 10.90 -4.86
C SER A 262 12.25 9.92 -4.52
N ARG A 263 11.08 10.43 -4.13
CA ARG A 263 9.91 9.59 -3.84
C ARG A 263 9.38 8.88 -5.08
N TYR A 264 9.28 9.56 -6.22
CA TYR A 264 8.87 8.92 -7.48
C TYR A 264 9.90 7.92 -7.99
N LEU A 265 11.19 8.28 -7.94
CA LEU A 265 12.27 7.37 -8.34
C LEU A 265 12.33 6.11 -7.46
N ALA A 266 11.96 6.21 -6.17
CA ALA A 266 11.88 5.06 -5.27
C ALA A 266 10.75 4.07 -5.63
N MET A 267 9.77 4.45 -6.45
CA MET A 267 8.73 3.55 -6.97
C MET A 267 9.25 2.62 -8.08
N LEU A 268 10.22 3.08 -8.87
CA LEU A 268 10.69 2.38 -10.06
C LEU A 268 11.21 0.96 -9.81
N PRO A 269 12.07 0.69 -8.81
CA PRO A 269 12.58 -0.65 -8.58
C PRO A 269 11.55 -1.63 -8.00
N GLN A 270 10.42 -1.13 -7.49
CA GLN A 270 9.40 -1.97 -6.85
C GLN A 270 8.65 -2.85 -7.84
N VAL A 271 8.31 -2.32 -9.03
CA VAL A 271 7.51 -3.06 -10.01
C VAL A 271 8.29 -4.24 -10.61
N PRO A 272 9.53 -4.08 -11.11
CA PRO A 272 10.34 -5.22 -11.57
C PRO A 272 10.58 -6.28 -10.49
N ALA A 273 10.79 -5.84 -9.23
CA ALA A 273 10.96 -6.75 -8.12
C ALA A 273 9.69 -7.59 -7.85
N SER A 274 8.53 -6.95 -7.88
CA SER A 274 7.24 -7.64 -7.74
C SER A 274 7.00 -8.64 -8.89
N LEU A 275 7.35 -8.27 -10.13
CA LEU A 275 7.27 -9.17 -11.29
C LEU A 275 8.17 -10.41 -11.11
N ALA A 276 9.39 -10.23 -10.62
CA ALA A 276 10.31 -11.33 -10.35
C ALA A 276 9.77 -12.26 -9.22
N CYS A 277 9.21 -11.69 -8.16
CA CYS A 277 8.55 -12.46 -7.09
C CYS A 277 7.36 -13.28 -7.61
N ILE A 278 6.52 -12.68 -8.48
CA ILE A 278 5.37 -13.38 -9.07
C ILE A 278 5.83 -14.53 -9.96
N ARG A 279 6.86 -14.34 -10.80
CA ARG A 279 7.39 -15.41 -11.64
C ARG A 279 7.89 -16.60 -10.83
N GLU A 280 8.74 -16.35 -9.83
CA GLU A 280 9.24 -17.43 -8.97
C GLU A 280 8.08 -18.16 -8.28
N ALA A 281 7.06 -17.41 -7.81
CA ALA A 281 5.91 -18.01 -7.15
C ALA A 281 5.05 -18.84 -8.12
N LEU A 282 4.87 -18.41 -9.37
CA LEU A 282 4.18 -19.20 -10.40
C LEU A 282 4.92 -20.51 -10.69
N ASP A 283 6.25 -20.46 -10.81
CA ASP A 283 7.08 -21.64 -11.04
C ASP A 283 6.99 -22.63 -9.85
N ARG A 284 7.00 -22.13 -8.61
CA ARG A 284 6.82 -22.97 -7.42
C ARG A 284 5.45 -23.61 -7.36
N LEU A 285 4.40 -22.87 -7.70
CA LEU A 285 3.02 -23.40 -7.68
C LEU A 285 2.80 -24.50 -8.70
N ALA A 286 3.48 -24.48 -9.82
CA ALA A 286 3.43 -25.55 -10.82
C ALA A 286 3.86 -26.93 -10.25
N GLY A 287 4.77 -26.93 -9.26
CA GLY A 287 5.21 -28.14 -8.56
C GLY A 287 4.27 -28.58 -7.41
N LEU A 288 3.27 -27.77 -7.06
CA LEU A 288 2.38 -27.97 -5.90
C LEU A 288 0.93 -28.28 -6.32
N ASP A 289 0.71 -28.73 -7.55
CA ASP A 289 -0.64 -29.05 -8.01
C ASP A 289 -1.26 -30.18 -7.16
N GLY A 290 -2.56 -30.03 -6.83
CA GLY A 290 -3.28 -30.95 -5.94
C GLY A 290 -2.92 -30.82 -4.44
N ALA A 291 -1.88 -30.04 -4.07
CA ALA A 291 -1.57 -29.80 -2.65
C ALA A 291 -2.66 -28.95 -1.97
N PRO A 292 -2.85 -29.11 -0.65
CA PRO A 292 -3.87 -28.35 0.09
C PRO A 292 -3.57 -26.84 0.03
N VAL A 293 -4.64 -26.03 0.10
CA VAL A 293 -4.57 -24.56 0.12
C VAL A 293 -5.00 -23.96 1.45
N ASP A 294 -5.47 -24.79 2.37
CA ASP A 294 -5.86 -24.37 3.71
C ASP A 294 -5.67 -25.51 4.73
N VAL A 295 -5.74 -25.18 6.00
CA VAL A 295 -5.83 -26.13 7.10
C VAL A 295 -7.27 -26.17 7.62
N LEU A 296 -7.74 -27.35 7.95
CA LEU A 296 -9.07 -27.51 8.52
C LEU A 296 -9.13 -26.92 9.93
N LEU A 297 -9.91 -25.87 10.09
CA LEU A 297 -10.12 -25.18 11.36
C LEU A 297 -11.57 -25.35 11.85
N PRO A 298 -11.79 -25.32 13.17
CA PRO A 298 -13.14 -25.39 13.73
C PRO A 298 -13.98 -24.19 13.24
N LYS A 299 -15.31 -24.38 13.18
CA LYS A 299 -16.24 -23.32 12.77
C LYS A 299 -16.10 -22.08 13.67
N THR A 300 -15.95 -22.27 14.97
CA THR A 300 -15.70 -21.21 15.94
C THR A 300 -14.22 -21.19 16.30
N VAL A 301 -13.57 -20.08 16.04
CA VAL A 301 -12.15 -19.86 16.32
C VAL A 301 -12.01 -19.06 17.61
N ARG A 302 -11.14 -19.51 18.50
CA ARG A 302 -10.72 -18.81 19.72
C ARG A 302 -9.22 -18.64 19.68
N ALA A 303 -8.72 -17.41 19.72
CA ALA A 303 -7.30 -17.18 19.87
C ALA A 303 -6.91 -17.31 21.36
N PRO A 304 -5.79 -17.94 21.69
CA PRO A 304 -5.31 -18.02 23.07
C PRO A 304 -5.08 -16.60 23.63
N GLU A 305 -5.16 -16.47 24.95
CA GLU A 305 -4.85 -15.21 25.64
C GLU A 305 -3.40 -14.79 25.35
N GLY A 306 -3.25 -13.51 25.01
CA GLY A 306 -1.93 -12.96 24.70
C GLY A 306 -1.98 -11.72 23.83
N THR A 307 -0.78 -11.20 23.52
CA THR A 307 -0.59 -10.06 22.62
C THR A 307 0.37 -10.44 21.51
N THR A 308 -0.06 -10.22 20.28
CA THR A 308 0.76 -10.41 19.08
C THR A 308 0.95 -9.08 18.38
N MET A 309 2.19 -8.78 18.00
CA MET A 309 2.54 -7.65 17.14
C MET A 309 3.09 -8.19 15.83
N LEU A 310 2.56 -7.70 14.73
CA LEU A 310 3.01 -8.08 13.39
C LEU A 310 3.17 -6.81 12.54
N SER A 311 4.18 -6.83 11.68
CA SER A 311 4.36 -5.83 10.62
C SER A 311 4.66 -6.51 9.30
N ILE A 312 4.13 -5.97 8.22
CA ILE A 312 4.39 -6.38 6.83
C ILE A 312 4.69 -5.17 5.96
N GLU A 313 5.26 -5.39 4.79
CA GLU A 313 5.45 -4.34 3.79
C GLU A 313 4.24 -4.26 2.86
N GLY A 314 3.43 -3.23 3.03
CA GLY A 314 2.37 -2.89 2.09
C GLY A 314 2.90 -2.11 0.87
N PRO A 315 2.06 -1.85 -0.15
CA PRO A 315 2.45 -1.05 -1.31
C PRO A 315 2.93 0.37 -0.98
N LEU A 316 2.34 0.97 0.04
CA LEU A 316 2.62 2.36 0.45
C LEU A 316 3.63 2.45 1.61
N GLY A 317 4.05 1.30 2.14
CA GLY A 317 4.99 1.19 3.25
C GLY A 317 4.52 0.23 4.34
N ILE A 318 5.12 0.32 5.52
CA ILE A 318 4.89 -0.62 6.60
C ILE A 318 3.44 -0.55 7.10
N MET A 319 2.76 -1.67 7.05
CA MET A 319 1.49 -1.94 7.70
C MET A 319 1.73 -2.85 8.90
N GLY A 320 0.97 -2.67 9.97
CA GLY A 320 1.13 -3.50 11.16
C GLY A 320 -0.13 -3.55 12.01
N CYS A 321 -0.19 -4.54 12.89
CA CYS A 321 -1.26 -4.62 13.87
C CYS A 321 -0.76 -5.07 15.24
N VAL A 322 -1.51 -4.69 16.26
CA VAL A 322 -1.40 -5.23 17.62
C VAL A 322 -2.73 -5.93 17.91
N LEU A 323 -2.66 -7.25 18.02
CA LEU A 323 -3.78 -8.10 18.39
C LEU A 323 -3.65 -8.49 19.86
N VAL A 324 -4.65 -8.13 20.67
CA VAL A 324 -4.79 -8.59 22.05
C VAL A 324 -5.97 -9.53 22.11
N SER A 325 -5.74 -10.76 22.55
CA SER A 325 -6.77 -11.78 22.78
C SER A 325 -6.94 -12.04 24.28
N ALA A 326 -8.17 -12.16 24.72
CA ALA A 326 -8.53 -12.59 26.08
C ALA A 326 -9.00 -14.06 26.11
N GLY A 327 -8.65 -14.88 25.10
CA GLY A 327 -9.10 -16.27 25.02
C GLY A 327 -10.51 -16.43 24.45
N ASP A 328 -11.12 -15.38 23.91
CA ASP A 328 -12.49 -15.39 23.39
C ASP A 328 -12.54 -15.51 21.86
N VAL A 329 -13.74 -15.49 21.29
CA VAL A 329 -14.04 -15.59 19.85
C VAL A 329 -13.85 -14.25 19.12
N THR A 330 -13.75 -13.14 19.86
CA THR A 330 -13.52 -11.79 19.36
C THR A 330 -12.21 -11.26 19.93
N PRO A 331 -11.49 -10.37 19.21
CA PRO A 331 -10.34 -9.72 19.79
C PRO A 331 -10.77 -8.81 20.96
N TYR A 332 -10.00 -8.82 22.06
CA TYR A 332 -10.13 -7.81 23.09
C TYR A 332 -9.74 -6.44 22.56
N ARG A 333 -8.66 -6.38 21.76
CA ARG A 333 -8.24 -5.21 21.01
C ARG A 333 -7.56 -5.62 19.72
N LEU A 334 -7.90 -4.96 18.64
CA LEU A 334 -7.16 -5.04 17.39
C LEU A 334 -6.86 -3.61 16.93
N ARG A 335 -5.62 -3.20 17.08
CA ARG A 335 -5.13 -1.90 16.62
C ARG A 335 -4.36 -2.07 15.32
N VAL A 336 -4.60 -1.19 14.36
CA VAL A 336 -3.94 -1.19 13.06
C VAL A 336 -3.00 0.01 12.95
N ARG A 337 -1.77 -0.22 12.54
CA ARG A 337 -0.84 0.79 12.05
C ARG A 337 -0.93 0.82 10.53
N THR A 338 -1.10 1.98 9.96
CA THR A 338 -1.15 2.17 8.52
C THR A 338 0.05 2.98 8.04
N ALA A 339 0.49 2.72 6.79
CA ALA A 339 1.54 3.52 6.17
C ALA A 339 1.06 4.95 5.90
N SER A 340 -0.18 5.09 5.41
CA SER A 340 -0.75 6.38 4.99
C SER A 340 -0.79 7.42 6.10
N TYR A 341 -1.14 7.03 7.34
CA TYR A 341 -1.18 7.98 8.46
C TYR A 341 0.20 8.58 8.76
N ASN A 342 1.23 7.76 8.88
CA ASN A 342 2.59 8.22 9.16
C ASN A 342 3.16 9.05 8.01
N ASN A 343 2.94 8.60 6.76
CA ASN A 343 3.38 9.33 5.57
C ASN A 343 2.68 10.69 5.43
N ALA A 344 1.38 10.78 5.75
CA ALA A 344 0.64 12.03 5.76
C ALA A 344 1.12 13.00 6.87
N GLN A 345 1.50 12.48 8.04
CA GLN A 345 2.11 13.30 9.09
C GLN A 345 3.49 13.84 8.65
N ALA A 346 4.31 12.99 8.01
CA ALA A 346 5.60 13.39 7.46
C ALA A 346 5.44 14.43 6.33
N MET A 347 4.42 14.29 5.49
CA MET A 347 4.10 15.24 4.42
C MET A 347 3.93 16.67 4.96
N GLN A 348 3.24 16.85 6.09
CA GLN A 348 3.04 18.19 6.66
C GLN A 348 4.37 18.90 6.95
N ALA A 349 5.37 18.16 7.46
CA ALA A 349 6.70 18.72 7.70
C ALA A 349 7.46 19.03 6.39
N ALA A 350 7.33 18.16 5.40
CA ALA A 350 7.98 18.33 4.11
C ALA A 350 7.40 19.50 3.28
N LEU A 351 6.14 19.84 3.47
CA LEU A 351 5.49 20.95 2.76
C LEU A 351 6.02 22.32 3.19
N VAL A 352 6.65 22.47 4.36
CA VAL A 352 7.27 23.72 4.78
C VAL A 352 8.41 24.09 3.83
N GLY A 353 8.40 25.31 3.33
CA GLY A 353 9.35 25.76 2.30
C GLY A 353 8.90 25.52 0.85
N THR A 354 7.78 24.86 0.63
CA THR A 354 7.22 24.61 -0.70
C THR A 354 6.55 25.87 -1.26
N PRO A 355 6.78 26.25 -2.53
CA PRO A 355 5.97 27.28 -3.19
C PRO A 355 4.49 26.88 -3.23
N VAL A 356 3.59 27.77 -2.83
CA VAL A 356 2.14 27.50 -2.75
C VAL A 356 1.55 27.08 -4.12
N GLU A 357 2.07 27.62 -5.21
CA GLU A 357 1.68 27.27 -6.59
C GLU A 357 2.01 25.82 -6.97
N ARG A 358 2.97 25.19 -6.27
CA ARG A 358 3.38 23.80 -6.49
C ARG A 358 2.86 22.82 -5.42
N LEU A 359 1.92 23.28 -4.58
CA LEU A 359 1.41 22.49 -3.46
C LEU A 359 0.75 21.17 -3.90
N GLY A 360 0.03 21.19 -5.03
CA GLY A 360 -0.60 19.97 -5.59
C GLY A 360 0.44 18.91 -5.98
N GLU A 361 1.51 19.30 -6.67
CA GLU A 361 2.61 18.40 -7.06
C GLU A 361 3.31 17.83 -5.81
N ALA A 362 3.56 18.68 -4.83
CA ALA A 362 4.17 18.27 -3.57
C ALA A 362 3.32 17.22 -2.84
N VAL A 363 2.02 17.44 -2.70
CA VAL A 363 1.07 16.50 -2.07
C VAL A 363 0.98 15.19 -2.84
N MET A 364 0.88 15.24 -4.18
CA MET A 364 0.81 14.03 -5.02
C MET A 364 2.04 13.13 -4.91
N SER A 365 3.20 13.67 -4.55
CA SER A 365 4.42 12.88 -4.36
C SER A 365 4.43 12.01 -3.09
N PHE A 366 3.47 12.21 -2.19
CA PHE A 366 3.29 11.37 -1.01
C PHE A 366 2.18 10.35 -1.25
N PRO A 367 2.48 9.05 -1.41
CA PRO A 367 1.44 8.04 -1.54
C PRO A 367 0.73 7.83 -0.20
N PHE A 368 -0.57 8.06 -0.20
CA PHE A 368 -1.48 7.78 0.91
C PHE A 368 -2.90 7.52 0.41
N VAL A 369 -3.69 6.86 1.23
CA VAL A 369 -5.13 6.62 1.04
C VAL A 369 -5.87 7.23 2.21
N VAL A 370 -6.83 8.12 1.95
CA VAL A 370 -7.55 8.85 3.02
C VAL A 370 -8.32 7.89 3.91
N GLY A 371 -8.96 6.86 3.35
CA GLY A 371 -9.65 5.85 4.15
C GLY A 371 -8.74 5.07 5.10
N ASP A 372 -7.47 4.88 4.71
CA ASP A 372 -6.44 4.26 5.55
C ASP A 372 -5.96 5.19 6.68
N ILE A 373 -6.00 6.49 6.47
CA ILE A 373 -5.75 7.48 7.52
C ILE A 373 -6.90 7.49 8.53
N ASP A 374 -8.12 7.43 8.04
CA ASP A 374 -9.37 7.67 8.79
C ASP A 374 -10.00 6.42 9.43
N ARG A 375 -9.32 5.30 9.47
CA ARG A 375 -9.77 3.98 9.95
C ARG A 375 -10.53 3.97 11.29
#